data_5a34932a5022d32d3f5e05bceec85d36
#
_entry.id   5a34932a5022d32d3f5e05bceec85d36
#
_cell.length_a   1.000
_cell.length_b   1.000
_cell.length_c   1.000
_cell.angle_alpha   90.00
_cell.angle_beta   90.00
_cell.angle_gamma   90.00
#
_symmetry.space_group_name_H-M   'P 1'
#
loop_
_entity.id
_entity.type
_entity.pdbx_description
1 polymer ?
#
loop_
_entity_poly.entity_id
_entity_poly.type
_entity_poly.pdbx_seq_one_letter_code
_entity_poly.pdbx_strand_id
1 'polypeptide(L)'
;AVMNANNIWYSDQKQISHFPQNGWWHFLDWVALMNYDNDLGAKHSTFESVYGPNGSVKYWNSFGVPLEKIVTGIPFYARAGWGEEWLFYKDIVKMNTNLSFETDFIMYKKNGLNEKEYGFNGKSTIVKKVQENKKLNLPGIMFWQLAGDVEVNSEYSLLRAINKNLN
;
A
#
# COMPACT_ATOMS: atom_id res chain seq x y z
N ALA A 1 -4.58 -2.59 -15.64
CA ALA A 1 -5.12 -3.63 -14.76
C ALA A 1 -4.71 -3.40 -13.31
N VAL A 2 -5.51 -3.90 -12.37
CA VAL A 2 -5.21 -3.91 -10.94
C VAL A 2 -4.95 -5.35 -10.51
N MET A 3 -3.79 -5.60 -9.89
CA MET A 3 -3.30 -6.95 -9.62
C MET A 3 -2.81 -7.08 -8.18
N ASN A 4 -2.86 -8.31 -7.64
CA ASN A 4 -2.21 -8.61 -6.37
C ASN A 4 -0.70 -8.38 -6.47
N ALA A 5 -0.14 -7.75 -5.45
CA ALA A 5 1.27 -7.37 -5.46
C ALA A 5 2.21 -8.56 -5.31
N ASN A 6 1.82 -9.58 -4.57
CA ASN A 6 2.66 -10.74 -4.23
C ASN A 6 1.99 -12.06 -4.62
N ASN A 7 2.83 -13.10 -4.77
CA ASN A 7 2.39 -14.47 -5.03
C ASN A 7 1.86 -15.21 -3.77
N ILE A 8 1.91 -14.59 -2.60
CA ILE A 8 1.58 -15.21 -1.30
C ILE A 8 0.16 -15.80 -1.27
N TRP A 9 -0.75 -15.23 -2.05
CA TRP A 9 -2.15 -15.65 -2.15
C TRP A 9 -2.39 -16.81 -3.11
N TYR A 10 -1.42 -17.16 -3.94
CA TYR A 10 -1.56 -18.09 -5.04
C TYR A 10 -0.52 -19.22 -4.95
N SER A 11 -0.41 -19.84 -3.78
CA SER A 11 0.37 -21.07 -3.61
C SER A 11 -0.20 -22.25 -4.43
N ASP A 12 -1.41 -22.09 -4.95
CA ASP A 12 -2.03 -23.08 -5.85
C ASP A 12 -1.69 -22.75 -7.30
N GLN A 13 -0.86 -23.58 -7.90
CA GLN A 13 -0.39 -23.47 -9.30
C GLN A 13 -1.52 -23.37 -10.35
N LYS A 14 -2.78 -23.60 -9.97
CA LYS A 14 -3.94 -23.52 -10.89
C LYS A 14 -4.31 -22.09 -11.29
N GLN A 15 -3.74 -21.06 -10.65
CA GLN A 15 -4.03 -19.65 -10.98
C GLN A 15 -2.90 -18.96 -11.74
N ILE A 16 -2.02 -19.70 -12.37
CA ILE A 16 -0.86 -19.23 -13.16
C ILE A 16 -1.25 -18.24 -14.29
N SER A 17 -2.49 -18.27 -14.76
CA SER A 17 -2.98 -17.37 -15.82
C SER A 17 -2.95 -15.88 -15.45
N HIS A 18 -2.86 -15.54 -14.18
CA HIS A 18 -2.84 -14.17 -13.69
C HIS A 18 -1.43 -13.66 -13.34
N PHE A 19 -0.42 -14.51 -13.49
CA PHE A 19 0.96 -14.13 -13.18
C PHE A 19 1.63 -13.39 -14.34
N PRO A 20 2.58 -12.49 -14.04
CA PRO A 20 3.25 -11.68 -15.04
C PRO A 20 4.02 -12.49 -16.10
N GLN A 21 4.47 -13.71 -15.80
CA GLN A 21 5.19 -14.57 -16.73
C GLN A 21 4.42 -14.91 -18.02
N ASN A 22 3.11 -14.77 -18.04
CA ASN A 22 2.30 -15.03 -19.22
C ASN A 22 2.29 -13.87 -20.23
N GLY A 23 2.97 -12.78 -19.94
CA GLY A 23 3.18 -11.67 -20.88
C GLY A 23 1.94 -10.83 -21.21
N TRP A 24 0.78 -11.08 -20.57
CA TRP A 24 -0.46 -10.33 -20.83
C TRP A 24 -0.33 -8.82 -20.55
N TRP A 25 0.63 -8.40 -19.74
CA TRP A 25 0.94 -7.00 -19.45
C TRP A 25 1.44 -6.22 -20.69
N HIS A 26 1.87 -6.89 -21.77
CA HIS A 26 2.20 -6.25 -23.04
C HIS A 26 1.01 -5.48 -23.63
N PHE A 27 -0.20 -5.94 -23.36
CA PHE A 27 -1.44 -5.34 -23.89
C PHE A 27 -2.00 -4.22 -22.99
N LEU A 28 -1.31 -3.84 -21.93
CA LEU A 28 -1.75 -2.84 -20.96
C LEU A 28 -0.80 -1.64 -20.91
N ASP A 29 -1.37 -0.46 -20.65
CA ASP A 29 -0.59 0.75 -20.39
C ASP A 29 0.06 0.65 -19.00
N TRP A 30 -0.69 0.19 -17.99
CA TRP A 30 -0.24 0.05 -16.60
C TRP A 30 -0.70 -1.22 -15.94
N VAL A 31 0.13 -1.66 -14.99
CA VAL A 31 -0.18 -2.71 -14.02
C VAL A 31 -0.14 -2.07 -12.63
N ALA A 32 -1.32 -1.83 -12.03
CA ALA A 32 -1.41 -1.28 -10.69
C ALA A 32 -1.38 -2.42 -9.67
N LEU A 33 -0.40 -2.40 -8.78
CA LEU A 33 -0.20 -3.43 -7.76
C LEU A 33 -0.92 -3.03 -6.48
N MET A 34 -1.76 -3.90 -5.96
CA MET A 34 -2.39 -3.75 -4.64
C MET A 34 -1.34 -4.06 -3.56
N ASN A 35 -0.44 -3.10 -3.29
CA ASN A 35 0.64 -3.22 -2.32
C ASN A 35 0.15 -3.02 -0.89
N TYR A 36 -0.96 -3.63 -0.54
CA TYR A 36 -1.58 -3.61 0.77
C TYR A 36 -2.24 -4.97 1.03
N ASP A 37 -2.55 -5.25 2.30
CA ASP A 37 -3.08 -6.54 2.75
C ASP A 37 -2.17 -7.73 2.42
N ASN A 38 -0.86 -7.49 2.28
CA ASN A 38 0.10 -8.50 1.83
C ASN A 38 0.55 -9.43 2.94
N ASP A 39 0.48 -8.99 4.19
CA ASP A 39 0.84 -9.75 5.37
C ASP A 39 -0.37 -10.05 6.25
N LEU A 40 -0.31 -11.18 6.93
CA LEU A 40 -1.24 -11.52 7.99
C LEU A 40 -0.86 -10.70 9.23
N GLY A 41 -1.76 -9.83 9.66
CA GLY A 41 -1.54 -8.99 10.83
C GLY A 41 -1.47 -7.50 10.53
N ALA A 42 -0.97 -6.73 11.49
CA ALA A 42 -1.00 -5.28 11.48
C ALA A 42 -0.09 -4.62 10.43
N LYS A 43 0.96 -5.31 10.00
CA LYS A 43 1.99 -4.74 9.12
C LYS A 43 1.69 -4.96 7.64
N HIS A 44 0.57 -4.47 7.17
CA HIS A 44 0.32 -4.50 5.73
C HIS A 44 0.96 -3.31 5.01
N SER A 45 1.44 -3.52 3.79
CA SER A 45 1.99 -2.46 2.94
C SER A 45 3.23 -1.74 3.51
N THR A 46 4.20 -2.49 4.07
CA THR A 46 5.47 -1.89 4.50
C THR A 46 6.27 -1.39 3.31
N PHE A 47 7.20 -0.45 3.54
CA PHE A 47 8.13 -0.02 2.49
C PHE A 47 8.90 -1.20 1.90
N GLU A 48 9.39 -2.09 2.76
CA GLU A 48 10.18 -3.27 2.38
C GLU A 48 9.40 -4.28 1.53
N SER A 49 8.10 -4.49 1.84
CA SER A 49 7.26 -5.39 1.05
C SER A 49 6.98 -4.88 -0.38
N VAL A 50 7.19 -3.59 -0.63
CA VAL A 50 7.01 -2.97 -1.94
C VAL A 50 8.33 -2.86 -2.70
N TYR A 51 9.37 -2.30 -2.08
CA TYR A 51 10.62 -1.90 -2.74
C TYR A 51 11.86 -2.70 -2.31
N GLY A 52 11.77 -3.51 -1.26
CA GLY A 52 12.87 -4.32 -0.76
C GLY A 52 13.38 -5.37 -1.75
N PRO A 53 14.40 -6.15 -1.36
CA PRO A 53 15.00 -7.18 -2.22
C PRO A 53 13.98 -8.20 -2.75
N ASN A 54 12.99 -8.56 -1.92
CA ASN A 54 11.89 -9.47 -2.24
C ASN A 54 10.55 -8.72 -2.42
N GLY A 55 10.61 -7.41 -2.60
CA GLY A 55 9.43 -6.56 -2.74
C GLY A 55 8.72 -6.75 -4.07
N SER A 56 7.46 -6.37 -4.09
CA SER A 56 6.57 -6.60 -5.24
C SER A 56 7.05 -5.92 -6.53
N VAL A 57 7.67 -4.74 -6.46
CA VAL A 57 8.22 -4.08 -7.66
C VAL A 57 9.26 -4.95 -8.34
N LYS A 58 10.23 -5.48 -7.57
CA LYS A 58 11.26 -6.39 -8.12
C LYS A 58 10.66 -7.71 -8.57
N TYR A 59 9.69 -8.25 -7.83
CA TYR A 59 8.99 -9.47 -8.21
C TYR A 59 8.36 -9.35 -9.60
N TRP A 60 7.56 -8.31 -9.84
CA TRP A 60 6.91 -8.10 -11.13
C TRP A 60 7.91 -7.79 -12.25
N ASN A 61 8.93 -6.99 -11.97
CA ASN A 61 9.98 -6.69 -12.94
C ASN A 61 10.80 -7.92 -13.34
N SER A 62 11.04 -8.87 -12.41
CA SER A 62 11.76 -10.12 -12.71
C SER A 62 11.05 -11.02 -13.73
N PHE A 63 9.75 -10.85 -13.92
CA PHE A 63 8.96 -11.52 -14.97
C PHE A 63 8.83 -10.70 -16.26
N GLY A 64 9.61 -9.63 -16.38
CA GLY A 64 9.68 -8.84 -17.59
C GLY A 64 8.70 -7.66 -17.65
N VAL A 65 7.91 -7.39 -16.61
CA VAL A 65 7.08 -6.18 -16.56
C VAL A 65 7.99 -4.96 -16.44
N PRO A 66 8.01 -4.05 -17.42
CA PRO A 66 8.87 -2.88 -17.37
C PRO A 66 8.48 -1.95 -16.20
N LEU A 67 9.46 -1.31 -15.57
CA LEU A 67 9.22 -0.39 -14.45
C LEU A 67 8.25 0.74 -14.83
N GLU A 68 8.33 1.25 -16.05
CA GLU A 68 7.44 2.28 -16.59
C GLU A 68 5.98 1.84 -16.77
N LYS A 69 5.66 0.58 -16.50
CA LYS A 69 4.28 0.06 -16.45
C LYS A 69 3.80 -0.27 -15.05
N ILE A 70 4.68 -0.25 -14.04
CA ILE A 70 4.33 -0.63 -12.67
C ILE A 70 3.84 0.60 -11.88
N VAL A 71 2.59 0.55 -11.46
CA VAL A 71 1.98 1.53 -10.53
C VAL A 71 1.86 0.89 -9.15
N THR A 72 2.44 1.50 -8.12
CA THR A 72 2.37 0.97 -6.76
C THR A 72 1.14 1.44 -6.02
N GLY A 73 0.54 0.56 -5.21
CA GLY A 73 -0.64 0.83 -4.41
C GLY A 73 -0.32 1.24 -2.98
N ILE A 74 -1.11 2.17 -2.45
CA ILE A 74 -0.99 2.67 -1.07
C ILE A 74 -2.35 2.56 -0.37
N PRO A 75 -2.43 2.04 0.87
CA PRO A 75 -3.67 2.02 1.64
C PRO A 75 -3.89 3.34 2.36
N PHE A 76 -5.12 3.86 2.32
CA PHE A 76 -5.57 4.95 3.17
C PHE A 76 -6.42 4.42 4.34
N TYR A 77 -6.01 3.28 4.87
CA TYR A 77 -6.66 2.58 5.97
C TYR A 77 -5.65 1.75 6.76
N ALA A 78 -6.06 1.33 7.94
CA ALA A 78 -5.30 0.43 8.80
C ALA A 78 -5.98 -0.93 8.92
N ARG A 79 -5.18 -1.95 9.21
CA ARG A 79 -5.62 -3.32 9.42
C ARG A 79 -4.93 -3.98 10.61
N ALA A 80 -5.67 -4.79 11.37
CA ALA A 80 -5.10 -5.65 12.42
C ALA A 80 -4.84 -7.09 11.94
N GLY A 81 -5.59 -7.56 10.95
CA GLY A 81 -5.45 -8.91 10.41
C GLY A 81 -6.60 -9.30 9.49
N TRP A 82 -6.57 -10.55 9.00
CA TRP A 82 -7.63 -11.12 8.18
C TRP A 82 -8.88 -11.38 9.03
N GLY A 83 -10.04 -10.98 8.48
CA GLY A 83 -11.30 -11.09 9.19
C GLY A 83 -11.55 -10.01 10.24
N GLU A 84 -10.57 -9.13 10.47
CA GLU A 84 -10.72 -8.00 11.37
C GLU A 84 -11.28 -6.79 10.62
N GLU A 85 -12.03 -5.94 11.33
CA GLU A 85 -12.43 -4.65 10.78
C GLU A 85 -11.20 -3.78 10.53
N TRP A 86 -11.24 -3.07 9.43
CA TRP A 86 -10.27 -2.04 9.09
C TRP A 86 -10.75 -0.67 9.58
N LEU A 87 -9.80 0.25 9.80
CA LEU A 87 -10.04 1.62 10.20
C LEU A 87 -9.60 2.55 9.08
N PHE A 88 -10.39 3.55 8.73
CA PHE A 88 -9.91 4.60 7.83
C PHE A 88 -8.79 5.40 8.48
N TYR A 89 -7.83 5.83 7.68
CA TYR A 89 -6.74 6.69 8.17
C TYR A 89 -7.27 7.96 8.84
N LYS A 90 -8.32 8.60 8.30
CA LYS A 90 -8.97 9.75 8.92
C LYS A 90 -9.51 9.49 10.33
N ASP A 91 -9.98 8.27 10.59
CA ASP A 91 -10.48 7.91 11.92
C ASP A 91 -9.32 7.76 12.91
N ILE A 92 -8.18 7.24 12.45
CA ILE A 92 -6.95 7.16 13.25
C ILE A 92 -6.46 8.56 13.64
N VAL A 93 -6.41 9.48 12.68
CA VAL A 93 -6.02 10.88 12.93
C VAL A 93 -6.99 11.56 13.90
N LYS A 94 -8.30 11.32 13.75
CA LYS A 94 -9.33 11.86 14.63
C LYS A 94 -9.20 11.34 16.06
N MET A 95 -8.85 10.07 16.25
CA MET A 95 -8.65 9.48 17.57
C MET A 95 -7.34 9.90 18.22
N ASN A 96 -6.34 10.31 17.44
CA ASN A 96 -4.99 10.62 17.90
C ASN A 96 -4.58 12.02 17.40
N THR A 97 -5.04 13.08 18.06
CA THR A 97 -4.80 14.48 17.64
C THR A 97 -3.32 14.89 17.56
N ASN A 98 -2.43 14.12 18.18
CA ASN A 98 -0.97 14.32 18.14
C ASN A 98 -0.26 13.13 17.48
N LEU A 99 -0.89 12.51 16.47
CA LEU A 99 -0.30 11.38 15.75
C LEU A 99 1.03 11.78 15.13
N SER A 100 2.09 11.05 15.47
CA SER A 100 3.40 11.28 14.82
C SER A 100 3.34 10.87 13.35
N PHE A 101 3.95 11.68 12.48
CA PHE A 101 4.06 11.36 11.05
C PHE A 101 4.91 10.12 10.76
N GLU A 102 5.77 9.73 11.71
CA GLU A 102 6.60 8.53 11.65
C GLU A 102 5.89 7.25 12.09
N THR A 103 4.65 7.36 12.59
CA THR A 103 3.91 6.23 13.12
C THR A 103 3.20 5.48 11.99
N ASP A 104 3.45 4.17 11.91
CA ASP A 104 2.82 3.24 10.96
C ASP A 104 1.87 2.24 11.65
N PHE A 105 1.59 2.40 12.93
CA PHE A 105 0.64 1.57 13.67
C PHE A 105 0.06 2.31 14.87
N ILE A 106 -1.10 1.85 15.32
CA ILE A 106 -1.70 2.23 16.61
C ILE A 106 -2.17 1.00 17.36
N MET A 107 -2.18 1.09 18.67
CA MET A 107 -2.93 0.15 19.52
C MET A 107 -4.36 0.65 19.64
N TYR A 108 -5.32 -0.18 19.26
CA TYR A 108 -6.73 0.18 19.29
C TYR A 108 -7.57 -0.93 19.90
N LYS A 109 -8.46 -0.54 20.81
CA LYS A 109 -9.41 -1.43 21.45
C LYS A 109 -10.82 -1.07 21.00
N LYS A 110 -11.46 -1.97 20.27
CA LYS A 110 -12.87 -1.85 19.97
C LYS A 110 -13.70 -2.26 21.20
N ASN A 111 -14.88 -1.68 21.37
CA ASN A 111 -15.77 -1.96 22.51
C ASN A 111 -15.92 -3.47 22.77
N GLY A 112 -15.55 -3.90 23.99
CA GLY A 112 -15.68 -5.28 24.44
C GLY A 112 -14.64 -6.29 23.90
N LEU A 113 -13.73 -5.88 23.03
CA LEU A 113 -12.68 -6.74 22.46
C LEU A 113 -11.32 -6.47 23.11
N ASN A 114 -10.35 -7.36 22.84
CA ASN A 114 -8.97 -7.12 23.23
C ASN A 114 -8.35 -6.01 22.38
N GLU A 115 -7.38 -5.29 22.96
CA GLU A 115 -6.56 -4.34 22.22
C GLU A 115 -5.74 -5.04 21.16
N LYS A 116 -5.69 -4.45 19.95
CA LYS A 116 -4.93 -4.98 18.80
C LYS A 116 -4.10 -3.89 18.16
N GLU A 117 -2.99 -4.29 17.57
CA GLU A 117 -2.18 -3.42 16.72
C GLU A 117 -2.82 -3.29 15.34
N TYR A 118 -3.09 -2.06 14.92
CA TYR A 118 -3.56 -1.71 13.59
C TYR A 118 -2.43 -1.03 12.82
N GLY A 119 -1.92 -1.70 11.78
CA GLY A 119 -0.89 -1.15 10.91
C GLY A 119 -1.50 -0.33 9.77
N PHE A 120 -0.83 0.76 9.40
CA PHE A 120 -1.20 1.65 8.29
C PHE A 120 0.07 2.25 7.68
N ASN A 121 -0.06 3.11 6.69
CA ASN A 121 1.07 3.93 6.24
C ASN A 121 0.91 5.36 6.76
N GLY A 122 1.78 5.73 7.69
CA GLY A 122 1.90 7.12 8.15
C GLY A 122 2.47 8.03 7.07
N LYS A 123 2.37 9.34 7.30
CA LYS A 123 2.77 10.35 6.31
C LYS A 123 4.23 10.20 5.86
N SER A 124 5.15 9.91 6.78
CA SER A 124 6.57 9.73 6.45
C SER A 124 6.81 8.50 5.57
N THR A 125 6.13 7.40 5.82
CA THR A 125 6.19 6.20 4.98
C THR A 125 5.63 6.47 3.59
N ILE A 126 4.53 7.22 3.49
CA ILE A 126 3.99 7.67 2.20
C ILE A 126 5.03 8.50 1.42
N VAL A 127 5.66 9.48 2.06
CA VAL A 127 6.71 10.31 1.42
C VAL A 127 7.86 9.46 0.92
N LYS A 128 8.37 8.53 1.74
CA LYS A 128 9.44 7.59 1.34
C LYS A 128 9.03 6.77 0.10
N LYS A 129 7.81 6.26 0.06
CA LYS A 129 7.29 5.49 -1.09
C LYS A 129 7.20 6.33 -2.36
N VAL A 130 6.73 7.57 -2.26
CA VAL A 130 6.68 8.50 -3.41
C VAL A 130 8.08 8.79 -3.94
N GLN A 131 9.03 9.06 -3.05
CA GLN A 131 10.42 9.31 -3.42
C GLN A 131 11.07 8.10 -4.12
N GLU A 132 10.81 6.89 -3.63
CA GLU A 132 11.34 5.69 -4.27
C GLU A 132 10.69 5.43 -5.63
N ASN A 133 9.37 5.70 -5.78
CA ASN A 133 8.72 5.67 -7.10
C ASN A 133 9.40 6.60 -8.10
N LYS A 134 9.70 7.84 -7.70
CA LYS A 134 10.43 8.81 -8.57
C LYS A 134 11.81 8.29 -8.94
N LYS A 135 12.56 7.79 -7.97
CA LYS A 135 13.90 7.24 -8.17
C LYS A 135 13.92 6.05 -9.15
N LEU A 136 12.89 5.21 -9.09
CA LEU A 136 12.72 4.05 -9.97
C LEU A 136 12.02 4.39 -11.30
N ASN A 137 11.64 5.66 -11.53
CA ASN A 137 10.87 6.12 -12.69
C ASN A 137 9.56 5.34 -12.89
N LEU A 138 8.88 4.98 -11.81
CA LEU A 138 7.56 4.37 -11.90
C LEU A 138 6.52 5.41 -12.32
N PRO A 139 5.50 5.06 -13.14
CA PRO A 139 4.62 6.02 -13.80
C PRO A 139 3.60 6.66 -12.86
N GLY A 140 3.38 6.09 -11.66
CA GLY A 140 2.39 6.66 -10.74
C GLY A 140 2.14 5.83 -9.49
N ILE A 141 1.17 6.32 -8.74
CA ILE A 141 0.72 5.71 -7.48
C ILE A 141 -0.81 5.53 -7.56
N MET A 142 -1.27 4.35 -7.21
CA MET A 142 -2.66 4.06 -6.93
C MET A 142 -2.88 4.08 -5.40
N PHE A 143 -4.03 4.52 -4.95
CA PHE A 143 -4.38 4.44 -3.53
C PHE A 143 -5.79 3.89 -3.32
N TRP A 144 -6.00 3.21 -2.23
CA TRP A 144 -7.29 2.69 -1.79
C TRP A 144 -7.51 3.03 -0.32
N GLN A 145 -8.56 3.83 0.00
CA GLN A 145 -9.43 4.55 -0.92
C GLN A 145 -9.47 6.03 -0.53
N LEU A 146 -9.80 6.88 -1.47
CA LEU A 146 -9.81 8.34 -1.25
C LEU A 146 -10.62 8.77 -0.03
N ALA A 147 -11.79 8.15 0.19
CA ALA A 147 -12.64 8.43 1.35
C ALA A 147 -11.99 8.10 2.71
N GLY A 148 -10.87 7.39 2.72
CA GLY A 148 -10.10 7.07 3.92
C GLY A 148 -9.14 8.17 4.37
N ASP A 149 -8.84 9.17 3.51
CA ASP A 149 -7.96 10.28 3.89
C ASP A 149 -8.72 11.35 4.71
N VAL A 150 -7.96 12.21 5.36
CA VAL A 150 -8.47 13.46 5.96
C VAL A 150 -8.64 14.52 4.89
N GLU A 151 -9.24 15.66 5.26
CA GLU A 151 -9.37 16.83 4.38
C GLU A 151 -8.02 17.24 3.79
N VAL A 152 -7.99 17.57 2.50
CA VAL A 152 -6.76 17.86 1.76
C VAL A 152 -5.93 19.02 2.34
N ASN A 153 -6.56 19.95 3.05
CA ASN A 153 -5.88 21.07 3.72
C ASN A 153 -5.23 20.66 5.05
N SER A 154 -5.55 19.49 5.58
CA SER A 154 -4.92 18.97 6.80
C SER A 154 -3.44 18.69 6.55
N GLU A 155 -2.61 18.95 7.56
CA GLU A 155 -1.20 18.54 7.54
C GLU A 155 -1.01 17.02 7.52
N TYR A 156 -2.02 16.28 7.97
CA TYR A 156 -2.06 14.81 7.98
C TYR A 156 -2.48 14.21 6.64
N SER A 157 -2.97 14.98 5.67
CA SER A 157 -3.46 14.42 4.41
C SER A 157 -2.38 13.66 3.66
N LEU A 158 -2.66 12.38 3.40
CA LEU A 158 -1.80 11.50 2.62
C LEU A 158 -1.80 11.88 1.15
N LEU A 159 -2.97 12.25 0.61
CA LEU A 159 -3.08 12.74 -0.78
C LEU A 159 -2.26 14.02 -0.99
N ARG A 160 -2.31 14.96 -0.05
CA ARG A 160 -1.47 16.16 -0.09
C ARG A 160 0.02 15.82 -0.01
N ALA A 161 0.39 14.85 0.85
CA ALA A 161 1.78 14.39 0.95
C ALA A 161 2.26 13.77 -0.37
N ILE A 162 1.45 12.93 -1.01
CA ILE A 162 1.74 12.35 -2.33
C ILE A 162 1.95 13.49 -3.35
N ASN A 163 0.98 14.37 -3.51
CA ASN A 163 1.02 15.45 -4.51
C ASN A 163 2.25 16.37 -4.35
N LYS A 164 2.60 16.74 -3.11
CA LYS A 164 3.77 17.59 -2.84
C LYS A 164 5.11 16.94 -3.17
N ASN A 165 5.18 15.62 -3.21
CA ASN A 165 6.42 14.88 -3.44
C ASN A 165 6.49 14.25 -4.84
N LEU A 166 5.40 14.23 -5.59
CA LEU A 166 5.40 13.85 -7.02
C LEU A 166 5.98 14.96 -7.91
N ASN A 167 5.72 16.19 -7.57
CA ASN A 167 6.23 17.39 -8.25
C ASN A 167 7.54 17.81 -7.58
#